data_8dfe4d69e84d3a45a5c255bc63a00297
#
_entry.id   8dfe4d69e84d3a45a5c255bc63a00297
#
_cell.length_a   1.000
_cell.length_b   1.000
_cell.length_c   1.000
_cell.angle_alpha   90.00
_cell.angle_beta   90.00
_cell.angle_gamma   90.00
#
_symmetry.space_group_name_H-M   'P 1'
#
loop_
_entity.id
_entity.type
_entity.pdbx_description
1 polymer ?
#
loop_
_entity_poly.entity_id
_entity_poly.type
_entity_poly.pdbx_seq_one_letter_code
_entity_poly.pdbx_strand_id
1 'polypeptide(L)'
;MAVTSLRRKLLLCAALGLLLVPGCHTVPQALPYAEAVRTPPEDVAGMRARTVTVEADHSVTSYRYPELGGAHPLTVRVRTLMARRQTDFLEDLPERGRPELHQDVSVLAASSQVVGVRLTAATEAGMSRDLTADTLWYDADSGEVLPWTALFRDDEAIERAHLALARVLRDGYNLPAQQLPGVVGEAARDQAALDEPAPSPSASPRGRPTQAPGRTEFSDPDRVREAAERWTDSPLRDAAFSTAGGLAVRMDPAQVPGAGMVREVMVPIEAADAEDLLSELGYRAREAALSGNDPGDDLVPDGDSDTPGHTLDCSQLKCVALTFDDGPGEHTDDLLDILAGYDAHATFYVLGSLVEEFPEPVERMAAEGHELGNHTWKHDDLARMPGNAIKKDIGRTNEAVRELTGTTPPTVRPPYGSLNGTVRRSVDQPLVLWDVDTLDWQSRDPEAISEHALTHTAPGSVVLFHDIHRTSVDAIPQVLAGLHRQGYHFVTVTDIFGGQGLEPGEVRTDARLT
;
A
#
# COMPACT_ATOMS: atom_id res chain seq x y z
N MET A 1 -20.86 -36.16 -55.25
CA MET A 1 -20.90 -37.55 -55.75
C MET A 1 -20.37 -38.45 -54.67
N ALA A 2 -21.22 -39.21 -54.15
CA ALA A 2 -21.26 -40.62 -53.84
C ALA A 2 -20.47 -41.02 -52.58
N VAL A 3 -21.08 -41.36 -51.47
CA VAL A 3 -22.01 -42.43 -51.08
C VAL A 3 -21.30 -43.72 -50.66
N THR A 4 -21.62 -44.16 -49.44
CA THR A 4 -21.72 -45.52 -48.87
C THR A 4 -20.42 -46.22 -48.46
N SER A 5 -20.33 -47.08 -47.42
CA SER A 5 -21.33 -47.82 -46.63
C SER A 5 -20.62 -48.57 -45.47
N LEU A 6 -21.24 -48.58 -44.34
CA LEU A 6 -21.62 -49.68 -43.44
C LEU A 6 -20.92 -51.04 -43.64
N ARG A 7 -20.26 -51.58 -42.56
CA ARG A 7 -20.43 -53.00 -42.18
C ARG A 7 -20.13 -53.23 -40.69
N ARG A 8 -21.15 -53.70 -39.98
CA ARG A 8 -21.15 -54.40 -38.71
C ARG A 8 -20.32 -55.69 -38.79
N LYS A 9 -19.57 -56.01 -37.72
CA LYS A 9 -19.36 -57.44 -37.34
C LYS A 9 -19.50 -57.57 -35.83
N LEU A 10 -20.50 -58.30 -35.43
CA LEU A 10 -20.63 -59.01 -34.13
C LEU A 10 -19.68 -60.17 -34.08
N LEU A 11 -19.08 -60.40 -32.91
CA LEU A 11 -18.61 -61.71 -32.44
C LEU A 11 -18.44 -61.63 -30.89
N LEU A 12 -19.31 -62.19 -30.23
CA LEU A 12 -19.30 -63.44 -29.43
C LEU A 12 -18.56 -63.37 -28.10
N CYS A 13 -19.36 -63.60 -27.06
CA CYS A 13 -19.07 -63.79 -25.64
C CYS A 13 -18.00 -64.86 -25.35
N ALA A 14 -17.10 -64.54 -24.44
CA ALA A 14 -16.49 -65.54 -23.57
C ALA A 14 -16.61 -65.03 -22.14
N ALA A 15 -17.46 -65.69 -21.37
CA ALA A 15 -17.61 -65.46 -19.94
C ALA A 15 -16.38 -66.02 -19.20
N LEU A 16 -15.59 -65.12 -18.62
CA LEU A 16 -14.64 -65.48 -17.56
C LEU A 16 -15.14 -64.84 -16.27
N GLY A 17 -15.55 -65.68 -15.33
CA GLY A 17 -15.95 -65.25 -14.00
C GLY A 17 -14.76 -64.62 -13.27
N LEU A 18 -14.74 -63.29 -13.11
CA LEU A 18 -13.91 -62.61 -12.19
C LEU A 18 -14.62 -62.52 -10.84
N LEU A 19 -14.05 -63.17 -9.85
CA LEU A 19 -14.38 -63.02 -8.43
C LEU A 19 -14.27 -61.52 -8.10
N LEU A 20 -15.40 -60.85 -7.89
CA LEU A 20 -15.48 -59.52 -7.29
C LEU A 20 -15.05 -59.65 -5.83
N VAL A 21 -13.79 -59.35 -5.55
CA VAL A 21 -13.36 -58.92 -4.24
C VAL A 21 -13.93 -57.51 -4.05
N PRO A 22 -14.75 -57.24 -3.01
CA PRO A 22 -15.13 -55.89 -2.68
C PRO A 22 -13.91 -55.20 -2.09
N GLY A 23 -13.04 -54.67 -2.96
CA GLY A 23 -12.06 -53.68 -2.58
C GLY A 23 -12.84 -52.42 -2.26
N CYS A 24 -12.88 -52.04 -0.99
CA CYS A 24 -13.22 -50.69 -0.59
C CYS A 24 -12.27 -49.73 -1.31
N HIS A 25 -12.67 -49.27 -2.49
CA HIS A 25 -12.10 -48.06 -3.06
C HIS A 25 -12.66 -46.91 -2.23
N THR A 26 -11.99 -46.59 -1.13
CA THR A 26 -12.17 -45.27 -0.51
C THR A 26 -11.83 -44.28 -1.59
N VAL A 27 -12.83 -43.60 -2.12
CA VAL A 27 -12.64 -42.41 -2.93
C VAL A 27 -11.75 -41.50 -2.10
N PRO A 28 -10.60 -41.01 -2.62
CA PRO A 28 -9.79 -40.09 -1.86
C PRO A 28 -10.70 -38.94 -1.43
N GLN A 29 -10.83 -38.71 -0.14
CA GLN A 29 -11.63 -37.62 0.38
C GLN A 29 -10.93 -36.34 -0.11
N ALA A 30 -11.67 -35.46 -0.82
CA ALA A 30 -11.13 -34.18 -1.23
C ALA A 30 -10.64 -33.43 0.03
N LEU A 31 -9.46 -32.84 -0.06
CA LEU A 31 -8.92 -32.03 1.03
C LEU A 31 -9.88 -30.85 1.30
N PRO A 32 -10.09 -30.48 2.56
CA PRO A 32 -10.87 -29.30 2.91
C PRO A 32 -10.29 -28.07 2.19
N TYR A 33 -11.13 -27.27 1.55
CA TYR A 33 -10.71 -26.09 0.81
C TYR A 33 -11.76 -24.99 0.97
N ALA A 34 -11.30 -23.76 1.17
CA ALA A 34 -12.15 -22.58 1.19
C ALA A 34 -11.85 -21.69 -0.02
N GLU A 35 -12.88 -21.24 -0.69
CA GLU A 35 -12.76 -20.19 -1.71
C GLU A 35 -12.86 -18.83 -1.03
N ALA A 36 -11.75 -18.07 -1.07
CA ALA A 36 -11.72 -16.73 -0.51
C ALA A 36 -12.50 -15.75 -1.41
N VAL A 37 -13.29 -14.89 -0.80
CA VAL A 37 -13.91 -13.77 -1.49
C VAL A 37 -12.81 -12.82 -1.95
N ARG A 38 -12.93 -12.32 -3.18
CA ARG A 38 -12.06 -11.29 -3.77
C ARG A 38 -12.93 -10.29 -4.52
N THR A 39 -12.64 -9.04 -4.35
CA THR A 39 -13.31 -7.94 -5.04
C THR A 39 -12.36 -7.33 -6.05
N PRO A 40 -12.69 -7.31 -7.34
CA PRO A 40 -11.91 -6.55 -8.31
C PRO A 40 -11.90 -5.05 -7.94
N PRO A 41 -10.74 -4.37 -7.93
CA PRO A 41 -10.69 -2.95 -7.61
C PRO A 41 -11.57 -2.09 -8.54
N GLU A 42 -11.73 -2.49 -9.79
CA GLU A 42 -12.59 -1.82 -10.77
C GLU A 42 -14.10 -1.88 -10.44
N ASP A 43 -14.49 -2.82 -9.59
CA ASP A 43 -15.88 -2.94 -9.11
C ASP A 43 -16.15 -2.07 -7.87
N VAL A 44 -15.13 -1.37 -7.35
CA VAL A 44 -15.24 -0.49 -6.18
C VAL A 44 -15.22 0.97 -6.63
N ALA A 45 -16.29 1.70 -6.37
CA ALA A 45 -16.39 3.11 -6.75
C ALA A 45 -15.25 3.96 -6.12
N GLY A 46 -14.63 4.81 -6.93
CA GLY A 46 -13.53 5.67 -6.49
C GLY A 46 -12.17 4.97 -6.33
N MET A 47 -12.09 3.64 -6.56
CA MET A 47 -10.85 2.88 -6.46
C MET A 47 -10.20 2.69 -7.84
N ARG A 48 -8.88 2.87 -7.91
CA ARG A 48 -8.09 2.65 -9.12
C ARG A 48 -6.97 1.65 -8.82
N ALA A 49 -6.67 0.75 -9.76
CA ALA A 49 -5.51 -0.12 -9.65
C ALA A 49 -4.26 0.62 -10.18
N ARG A 50 -3.23 0.71 -9.36
CA ARG A 50 -1.93 1.26 -9.74
C ARG A 50 -0.89 0.15 -9.82
N THR A 51 -0.03 0.21 -10.84
CA THR A 51 1.10 -0.70 -11.01
C THR A 51 2.35 0.12 -11.23
N VAL A 52 3.39 -0.17 -10.46
CA VAL A 52 4.69 0.50 -10.52
C VAL A 52 5.77 -0.56 -10.57
N THR A 53 6.81 -0.33 -11.36
CA THR A 53 8.03 -1.16 -11.37
C THR A 53 9.24 -0.24 -11.37
N VAL A 54 10.09 -0.41 -10.38
CA VAL A 54 11.38 0.29 -10.26
C VAL A 54 12.48 -0.70 -10.57
N GLU A 55 13.20 -0.47 -11.65
CA GLU A 55 14.35 -1.26 -12.07
C GLU A 55 15.65 -0.54 -11.71
N ALA A 56 16.23 -0.90 -10.56
CA ALA A 56 17.56 -0.43 -10.19
C ALA A 56 18.65 -1.42 -10.61
N ASP A 57 19.93 -0.99 -10.63
CA ASP A 57 21.07 -1.81 -11.04
C ASP A 57 21.20 -3.12 -10.25
N HIS A 58 20.79 -3.11 -8.98
CA HIS A 58 21.01 -4.22 -8.05
C HIS A 58 19.73 -4.92 -7.59
N SER A 59 18.56 -4.42 -7.97
CA SER A 59 17.27 -4.95 -7.55
C SER A 59 16.14 -4.56 -8.49
N VAL A 60 15.05 -5.32 -8.42
CA VAL A 60 13.77 -4.93 -9.04
C VAL A 60 12.71 -4.89 -7.95
N THR A 61 11.94 -3.82 -7.90
CA THR A 61 10.78 -3.73 -7.02
C THR A 61 9.54 -3.46 -7.85
N SER A 62 8.49 -4.24 -7.63
CA SER A 62 7.22 -4.05 -8.32
C SER A 62 6.06 -4.03 -7.33
N TYR A 63 5.11 -3.14 -7.57
CA TYR A 63 3.94 -2.94 -6.73
C TYR A 63 2.69 -2.94 -7.57
N ARG A 64 1.65 -3.61 -7.07
CA ARG A 64 0.29 -3.45 -7.57
C ARG A 64 -0.65 -3.25 -6.39
N TYR A 65 -1.33 -2.13 -6.35
CA TYR A 65 -2.22 -1.80 -5.26
C TYR A 65 -3.44 -1.01 -5.73
N PRO A 66 -4.58 -1.17 -5.04
CA PRO A 66 -5.73 -0.31 -5.22
C PRO A 66 -5.49 1.03 -4.51
N GLU A 67 -5.82 2.11 -5.16
CA GLU A 67 -5.72 3.47 -4.64
C GLU A 67 -7.13 4.06 -4.54
N LEU A 68 -7.48 4.51 -3.35
CA LEU A 68 -8.62 5.39 -3.12
C LEU A 68 -8.12 6.83 -3.18
N GLY A 69 -8.88 7.70 -3.84
CA GLY A 69 -8.46 9.08 -4.08
C GLY A 69 -8.18 9.88 -2.80
N GLY A 70 -7.38 10.94 -2.95
CA GLY A 70 -6.97 11.81 -1.85
C GLY A 70 -6.06 11.12 -0.83
N ALA A 71 -5.93 11.74 0.36
CA ALA A 71 -5.19 11.17 1.50
C ALA A 71 -6.00 10.11 2.25
N HIS A 72 -6.67 9.18 1.54
CA HIS A 72 -7.47 8.17 2.21
C HIS A 72 -6.61 7.32 3.16
N PRO A 73 -6.99 7.15 4.44
CA PRO A 73 -6.16 6.48 5.45
C PRO A 73 -5.68 5.08 5.03
N LEU A 74 -6.53 4.32 4.29
CA LEU A 74 -6.15 3.01 3.78
C LEU A 74 -5.04 3.09 2.73
N THR A 75 -5.12 4.03 1.78
CA THR A 75 -4.08 4.25 0.77
C THR A 75 -2.74 4.62 1.43
N VAL A 76 -2.76 5.59 2.35
CA VAL A 76 -1.57 5.99 3.11
C VAL A 76 -0.96 4.81 3.86
N ARG A 77 -1.79 4.04 4.58
CA ARG A 77 -1.31 2.90 5.37
C ARG A 77 -0.72 1.79 4.51
N VAL A 78 -1.38 1.43 3.42
CA VAL A 78 -0.91 0.42 2.47
C VAL A 78 0.42 0.84 1.86
N ARG A 79 0.51 2.05 1.32
CA ARG A 79 1.74 2.55 0.70
C ARG A 79 2.89 2.66 1.71
N THR A 80 2.62 3.12 2.94
CA THR A 80 3.64 3.17 4.00
C THR A 80 4.19 1.79 4.36
N LEU A 81 3.33 0.76 4.46
CA LEU A 81 3.78 -0.61 4.71
C LEU A 81 4.58 -1.18 3.55
N MET A 82 4.15 -0.92 2.31
CA MET A 82 4.90 -1.34 1.12
C MET A 82 6.27 -0.69 1.06
N ALA A 83 6.34 0.62 1.37
CA ALA A 83 7.58 1.39 1.43
C ALA A 83 8.54 0.86 2.52
N ARG A 84 8.04 0.53 3.72
CA ARG A 84 8.85 -0.10 4.78
C ARG A 84 9.45 -1.43 4.34
N ARG A 85 8.63 -2.32 3.76
CA ARG A 85 9.12 -3.59 3.23
C ARG A 85 10.16 -3.42 2.13
N GLN A 86 10.01 -2.39 1.30
CA GLN A 86 11.03 -2.04 0.32
C GLN A 86 12.32 -1.59 1.00
N THR A 87 12.24 -0.76 2.03
CA THR A 87 13.42 -0.34 2.80
C THR A 87 14.13 -1.55 3.41
N ASP A 88 13.40 -2.44 4.10
CA ASP A 88 13.95 -3.66 4.69
C ASP A 88 14.61 -4.54 3.62
N PHE A 89 13.94 -4.73 2.47
CA PHE A 89 14.50 -5.48 1.34
C PHE A 89 15.79 -4.86 0.78
N LEU A 90 15.86 -3.53 0.68
CA LEU A 90 17.04 -2.84 0.16
C LEU A 90 18.21 -2.83 1.17
N GLU A 91 17.93 -2.87 2.47
CA GLU A 91 18.95 -3.00 3.52
C GLU A 91 19.58 -4.40 3.55
N ASP A 92 18.83 -5.44 3.17
CA ASP A 92 19.26 -6.85 3.16
C ASP A 92 19.75 -7.34 1.79
N LEU A 93 20.04 -6.44 0.84
CA LEU A 93 20.50 -6.82 -0.50
C LEU A 93 21.78 -7.66 -0.46
N PRO A 94 21.83 -8.81 -1.16
CA PRO A 94 23.05 -9.61 -1.26
C PRO A 94 24.12 -8.89 -2.10
N GLU A 95 25.41 -9.16 -1.80
CA GLU A 95 26.54 -8.61 -2.56
C GLU A 95 26.53 -8.99 -4.06
N ARG A 96 25.81 -10.04 -4.43
CA ARG A 96 25.75 -10.57 -5.80
C ARG A 96 24.34 -11.02 -6.13
N GLY A 97 23.95 -10.78 -7.36
CA GLY A 97 22.62 -11.09 -7.87
C GLY A 97 21.80 -9.84 -8.06
N ARG A 98 20.59 -10.01 -8.55
CA ARG A 98 19.57 -8.97 -8.72
C ARG A 98 18.27 -9.52 -8.14
N PRO A 99 18.11 -9.49 -6.82
CA PRO A 99 16.88 -9.96 -6.18
C PRO A 99 15.69 -9.09 -6.56
N GLU A 100 14.50 -9.66 -6.45
CA GLU A 100 13.26 -9.02 -6.83
C GLU A 100 12.31 -9.00 -5.64
N LEU A 101 11.64 -7.87 -5.42
CA LEU A 101 10.54 -7.70 -4.47
C LEU A 101 9.25 -7.43 -5.24
N HIS A 102 8.29 -8.33 -5.13
CA HIS A 102 6.96 -8.16 -5.70
C HIS A 102 5.94 -7.96 -4.59
N GLN A 103 5.25 -6.83 -4.61
CA GLN A 103 4.18 -6.54 -3.64
C GLN A 103 2.85 -6.39 -4.37
N ASP A 104 1.83 -7.09 -3.90
CA ASP A 104 0.49 -7.07 -4.47
C ASP A 104 -0.55 -6.84 -3.37
N VAL A 105 -1.48 -5.95 -3.64
CA VAL A 105 -2.59 -5.66 -2.74
C VAL A 105 -3.89 -5.99 -3.43
N SER A 106 -4.65 -6.90 -2.84
CA SER A 106 -5.97 -7.31 -3.30
C SER A 106 -7.06 -6.87 -2.34
N VAL A 107 -8.22 -6.52 -2.87
CA VAL A 107 -9.41 -6.16 -2.08
C VAL A 107 -10.13 -7.44 -1.67
N LEU A 108 -10.44 -7.56 -0.38
CA LEU A 108 -11.13 -8.71 0.23
C LEU A 108 -12.62 -8.43 0.45
N ALA A 109 -12.94 -7.17 0.72
CA ALA A 109 -14.30 -6.69 0.94
C ALA A 109 -14.33 -5.18 0.74
N ALA A 110 -15.44 -4.64 0.26
CA ALA A 110 -15.66 -3.21 0.20
C ALA A 110 -17.15 -2.88 0.39
N SER A 111 -17.43 -1.92 1.28
CA SER A 111 -18.74 -1.30 1.48
C SER A 111 -18.54 0.12 1.97
N SER A 112 -19.59 0.93 2.09
CA SER A 112 -19.51 2.26 2.68
C SER A 112 -19.03 2.28 4.14
N GLN A 113 -19.03 1.14 4.83
CA GLN A 113 -18.66 1.03 6.25
C GLN A 113 -17.29 0.40 6.48
N VAL A 114 -16.83 -0.46 5.56
CA VAL A 114 -15.58 -1.20 5.76
C VAL A 114 -14.92 -1.54 4.42
N VAL A 115 -13.60 -1.40 4.36
CA VAL A 115 -12.78 -1.89 3.26
C VAL A 115 -11.68 -2.80 3.81
N GLY A 116 -11.63 -4.02 3.32
CA GLY A 116 -10.59 -4.99 3.66
C GLY A 116 -9.62 -5.20 2.50
N VAL A 117 -8.34 -5.16 2.78
CA VAL A 117 -7.29 -5.45 1.80
C VAL A 117 -6.29 -6.47 2.33
N ARG A 118 -5.69 -7.23 1.41
CA ARG A 118 -4.61 -8.17 1.67
C ARG A 118 -3.36 -7.70 0.96
N LEU A 119 -2.33 -7.40 1.72
CA LEU A 119 -1.01 -7.05 1.22
C LEU A 119 -0.11 -8.28 1.22
N THR A 120 0.32 -8.73 0.06
CA THR A 120 1.30 -9.80 -0.11
C THR A 120 2.64 -9.23 -0.56
N ALA A 121 3.74 -9.78 -0.08
CA ALA A 121 5.08 -9.47 -0.53
C ALA A 121 5.86 -10.75 -0.79
N ALA A 122 6.41 -10.89 -1.98
CA ALA A 122 7.27 -11.99 -2.39
C ALA A 122 8.67 -11.47 -2.68
N THR A 123 9.66 -11.97 -1.97
CA THR A 123 11.07 -11.72 -2.25
C THR A 123 11.65 -12.91 -2.99
N GLU A 124 12.24 -12.67 -4.15
CA GLU A 124 12.88 -13.70 -4.98
C GLU A 124 14.39 -13.43 -5.06
N ALA A 125 15.19 -14.38 -4.59
CA ALA A 125 16.65 -14.32 -4.63
C ALA A 125 17.22 -15.66 -5.09
N GLY A 126 17.56 -15.76 -6.37
CA GLY A 126 18.01 -17.01 -6.98
C GLY A 126 16.92 -18.08 -6.99
N MET A 127 17.07 -19.13 -6.18
CA MET A 127 16.08 -20.21 -6.04
C MET A 127 15.23 -20.09 -4.77
N SER A 128 15.50 -19.10 -3.93
CA SER A 128 14.70 -18.81 -2.72
C SER A 128 13.56 -17.89 -3.07
N ARG A 129 12.40 -18.18 -2.48
CA ARG A 129 11.23 -17.33 -2.54
C ARG A 129 10.58 -17.30 -1.18
N ASP A 130 10.58 -16.11 -0.58
CA ASP A 130 9.89 -15.87 0.67
C ASP A 130 8.59 -15.11 0.39
N LEU A 131 7.51 -15.49 1.05
CA LEU A 131 6.21 -14.90 0.85
C LEU A 131 5.60 -14.53 2.20
N THR A 132 5.28 -13.25 2.36
CA THR A 132 4.56 -12.74 3.52
C THR A 132 3.22 -12.15 3.11
N ALA A 133 2.24 -12.20 4.02
CA ALA A 133 0.96 -11.55 3.80
C ALA A 133 0.40 -10.98 5.10
N ASP A 134 -0.34 -9.89 4.97
CA ASP A 134 -1.10 -9.25 6.04
C ASP A 134 -2.44 -8.77 5.51
N THR A 135 -3.48 -8.80 6.35
CA THR A 135 -4.74 -8.15 6.02
C THR A 135 -4.94 -6.90 6.88
N LEU A 136 -5.48 -5.88 6.25
CA LEU A 136 -5.79 -4.59 6.84
C LEU A 136 -7.27 -4.27 6.60
N TRP A 137 -7.88 -3.60 7.57
CA TRP A 137 -9.29 -3.29 7.55
C TRP A 137 -9.51 -1.83 7.90
N TYR A 138 -10.01 -1.07 6.94
CA TYR A 138 -10.47 0.29 7.17
C TYR A 138 -11.88 0.25 7.74
N ASP A 139 -12.07 0.94 8.86
CA ASP A 139 -13.35 1.13 9.53
C ASP A 139 -13.82 2.57 9.33
N ALA A 140 -14.88 2.77 8.56
CA ALA A 140 -15.40 4.11 8.28
C ALA A 140 -15.99 4.80 9.53
N ASP A 141 -16.47 4.04 10.52
CA ASP A 141 -17.02 4.62 11.73
C ASP A 141 -15.95 5.30 12.60
N SER A 142 -14.75 4.73 12.66
CA SER A 142 -13.60 5.30 13.40
C SER A 142 -12.67 6.12 12.50
N GLY A 143 -12.68 5.92 11.18
CA GLY A 143 -11.72 6.47 10.23
C GLY A 143 -10.35 5.81 10.29
N GLU A 144 -10.19 4.69 10.99
CA GLU A 144 -8.92 4.03 11.23
C GLU A 144 -8.67 2.81 10.34
N VAL A 145 -7.38 2.52 10.10
CA VAL A 145 -6.93 1.28 9.46
C VAL A 145 -6.36 0.36 10.52
N LEU A 146 -7.01 -0.77 10.69
CA LEU A 146 -6.75 -1.74 11.73
C LEU A 146 -6.15 -3.03 11.16
N PRO A 147 -5.30 -3.75 11.93
CA PRO A 147 -4.77 -5.05 11.52
C PRO A 147 -5.84 -6.15 11.58
N TRP A 148 -5.50 -7.32 11.05
CA TRP A 148 -6.36 -8.52 11.01
C TRP A 148 -7.01 -8.89 12.34
N THR A 149 -6.39 -8.58 13.48
CA THR A 149 -6.91 -8.87 14.83
C THR A 149 -8.22 -8.14 15.10
N ALA A 150 -8.48 -7.02 14.43
CA ALA A 150 -9.73 -6.28 14.53
C ALA A 150 -10.97 -7.07 14.10
N LEU A 151 -10.80 -8.10 13.27
CA LEU A 151 -11.89 -9.00 12.89
C LEU A 151 -12.39 -9.85 14.06
N PHE A 152 -11.56 -10.06 15.09
CA PHE A 152 -11.87 -10.92 16.21
C PHE A 152 -12.31 -10.10 17.42
N ARG A 153 -13.19 -10.68 18.22
CA ARG A 153 -13.79 -10.01 19.36
C ARG A 153 -12.81 -9.73 20.51
N ASP A 154 -11.89 -10.67 20.74
CA ASP A 154 -10.92 -10.64 21.83
C ASP A 154 -9.80 -11.68 21.59
N ASP A 155 -8.79 -11.70 22.45
CA ASP A 155 -7.69 -12.69 22.38
C ASP A 155 -8.19 -14.15 22.51
N GLU A 156 -9.22 -14.41 23.31
CA GLU A 156 -9.81 -15.77 23.44
C GLU A 156 -10.43 -16.21 22.09
N ALA A 157 -11.05 -15.30 21.36
CA ALA A 157 -11.57 -15.57 20.02
C ALA A 157 -10.46 -15.91 19.02
N ILE A 158 -9.30 -15.23 19.10
CA ILE A 158 -8.12 -15.54 18.27
C ILE A 158 -7.58 -16.94 18.63
N GLU A 159 -7.46 -17.28 19.92
CA GLU A 159 -7.04 -18.63 20.35
C GLU A 159 -8.00 -19.71 19.84
N ARG A 160 -9.31 -19.47 19.94
CA ARG A 160 -10.33 -20.40 19.43
C ARG A 160 -10.25 -20.56 17.91
N ALA A 161 -9.94 -19.48 17.16
CA ALA A 161 -9.71 -19.55 15.72
C ALA A 161 -8.49 -20.43 15.38
N HIS A 162 -7.39 -20.31 16.14
CA HIS A 162 -6.24 -21.20 15.99
C HIS A 162 -6.59 -22.67 16.27
N LEU A 163 -7.38 -22.94 17.31
CA LEU A 163 -7.84 -24.29 17.60
C LEU A 163 -8.75 -24.85 16.50
N ALA A 164 -9.65 -24.03 15.95
CA ALA A 164 -10.50 -24.43 14.81
C ALA A 164 -9.64 -24.78 13.58
N LEU A 165 -8.67 -23.93 13.25
CA LEU A 165 -7.72 -24.17 12.16
C LEU A 165 -6.89 -25.45 12.41
N ALA A 166 -6.39 -25.65 13.64
CA ALA A 166 -5.63 -26.83 14.02
C ALA A 166 -6.44 -28.13 13.84
N ARG A 167 -7.73 -28.13 14.20
CA ARG A 167 -8.62 -29.30 13.99
C ARG A 167 -8.76 -29.63 12.50
N VAL A 168 -8.96 -28.62 11.65
CA VAL A 168 -9.06 -28.83 10.19
C VAL A 168 -7.74 -29.39 9.63
N LEU A 169 -6.60 -28.88 10.07
CA LEU A 169 -5.28 -29.38 9.65
C LEU A 169 -5.04 -30.82 10.12
N ARG A 170 -5.39 -31.12 11.37
CA ARG A 170 -5.27 -32.48 11.92
C ARG A 170 -6.19 -33.47 11.20
N ASP A 171 -7.48 -33.18 11.14
CA ASP A 171 -8.51 -34.14 10.75
C ASP A 171 -8.72 -34.17 9.23
N GLY A 172 -8.54 -33.02 8.53
CA GLY A 172 -8.73 -32.91 7.09
C GLY A 172 -7.46 -33.13 6.28
N TYR A 173 -6.31 -32.66 6.79
CA TYR A 173 -5.03 -32.78 6.10
C TYR A 173 -4.08 -33.81 6.71
N ASN A 174 -4.49 -34.47 7.81
CA ASN A 174 -3.68 -35.45 8.52
C ASN A 174 -2.34 -34.89 9.04
N LEU A 175 -2.31 -33.61 9.43
CA LEU A 175 -1.12 -33.01 10.05
C LEU A 175 -0.92 -33.62 11.45
N PRO A 176 0.26 -34.19 11.75
CA PRO A 176 0.52 -34.78 13.08
C PRO A 176 0.36 -33.73 14.19
N ALA A 177 -0.31 -34.08 15.28
CA ALA A 177 -0.60 -33.16 16.39
C ALA A 177 0.66 -32.49 16.96
N GLN A 178 1.83 -33.17 16.94
CA GLN A 178 3.09 -32.62 17.41
C GLN A 178 3.62 -31.48 16.51
N GLN A 179 3.16 -31.37 15.26
CA GLN A 179 3.57 -30.35 14.32
C GLN A 179 2.64 -29.12 14.34
N LEU A 180 1.42 -29.26 14.87
CA LEU A 180 0.42 -28.17 14.92
C LEU A 180 0.94 -26.90 15.61
N PRO A 181 1.64 -26.95 16.76
CA PRO A 181 2.14 -25.73 17.40
C PRO A 181 3.13 -24.94 16.54
N GLY A 182 3.91 -25.62 15.71
CA GLY A 182 4.83 -24.97 14.77
C GLY A 182 4.15 -24.37 13.53
N VAL A 183 2.88 -24.69 13.29
CA VAL A 183 2.12 -24.22 12.11
C VAL A 183 1.06 -23.20 12.49
N VAL A 184 0.35 -23.39 13.60
CA VAL A 184 -0.76 -22.54 14.02
C VAL A 184 -0.53 -21.84 15.37
N GLY A 185 0.65 -22.02 15.98
CA GLY A 185 1.03 -21.36 17.23
C GLY A 185 0.70 -22.18 18.49
N GLU A 186 1.07 -21.60 19.64
CA GLU A 186 1.08 -22.24 20.96
C GLU A 186 -0.29 -22.75 21.42
N ALA A 187 -1.39 -22.12 21.01
CA ALA A 187 -2.75 -22.56 21.35
C ALA A 187 -3.02 -24.02 20.97
N ALA A 188 -2.35 -24.54 19.93
CA ALA A 188 -2.48 -25.92 19.48
C ALA A 188 -1.65 -26.95 20.29
N ARG A 189 -0.98 -26.56 21.38
CA ARG A 189 -0.28 -27.48 22.29
C ARG A 189 -1.24 -28.24 23.21
N ASP A 190 -2.39 -27.66 23.52
CA ASP A 190 -3.37 -28.29 24.39
C ASP A 190 -4.18 -29.33 23.61
N GLN A 191 -3.76 -30.58 23.72
CA GLN A 191 -4.44 -31.75 23.13
C GLN A 191 -5.88 -31.89 23.62
N ALA A 192 -6.16 -31.57 24.89
CA ALA A 192 -7.51 -31.66 25.44
C ALA A 192 -8.44 -30.63 24.78
N ALA A 193 -7.95 -29.41 24.53
CA ALA A 193 -8.70 -28.38 23.82
C ALA A 193 -8.95 -28.75 22.34
N LEU A 194 -8.01 -29.48 21.72
CA LEU A 194 -8.18 -29.97 20.34
C LEU A 194 -9.24 -31.08 20.24
N ASP A 195 -9.42 -31.87 21.31
CA ASP A 195 -10.37 -32.99 21.35
C ASP A 195 -11.77 -32.58 21.83
N GLU A 196 -11.92 -31.37 22.38
CA GLU A 196 -13.23 -30.82 22.68
C GLU A 196 -14.05 -30.63 21.40
N PRO A 197 -15.31 -31.09 21.36
CA PRO A 197 -16.16 -30.83 20.20
C PRO A 197 -16.35 -29.33 20.03
N ALA A 198 -16.35 -28.87 18.78
CA ALA A 198 -16.71 -27.48 18.47
C ALA A 198 -18.04 -27.13 19.18
N PRO A 199 -18.17 -25.99 19.81
CA PRO A 199 -19.42 -25.60 20.46
C PRO A 199 -20.55 -25.71 19.45
N SER A 200 -21.59 -26.50 19.82
CA SER A 200 -22.75 -26.67 18.94
C SER A 200 -23.34 -25.28 18.59
N PRO A 201 -23.62 -24.98 17.32
CA PRO A 201 -24.23 -23.73 16.96
C PRO A 201 -25.51 -23.57 17.76
N SER A 202 -25.59 -22.53 18.57
CA SER A 202 -26.80 -22.26 19.32
C SER A 202 -27.93 -22.06 18.32
N ALA A 203 -28.96 -22.91 18.40
CA ALA A 203 -30.08 -22.90 17.49
C ALA A 203 -30.93 -21.64 17.72
N SER A 204 -30.49 -20.51 17.21
CA SER A 204 -31.31 -19.35 16.86
C SER A 204 -30.47 -18.26 16.17
N PRO A 205 -30.76 -17.93 14.90
CA PRO A 205 -30.29 -16.68 14.32
C PRO A 205 -31.22 -15.57 14.83
N ARG A 206 -30.93 -15.01 15.97
CA ARG A 206 -31.70 -13.90 16.52
C ARG A 206 -30.81 -12.91 17.21
N GLY A 207 -30.63 -11.80 16.53
CA GLY A 207 -30.33 -10.55 17.18
C GLY A 207 -28.87 -10.38 17.56
N ARG A 208 -28.37 -9.25 17.18
CA ARG A 208 -27.14 -8.61 17.67
C ARG A 208 -26.84 -9.10 19.09
N PRO A 209 -25.65 -9.62 19.41
CA PRO A 209 -25.31 -10.07 20.75
C PRO A 209 -25.47 -8.88 21.71
N THR A 210 -26.41 -8.97 22.64
CA THR A 210 -26.46 -8.06 23.79
C THR A 210 -25.23 -8.35 24.63
N GLN A 211 -24.36 -7.36 24.80
CA GLN A 211 -23.14 -7.41 25.62
C GLN A 211 -23.38 -8.17 26.92
N ALA A 212 -22.65 -9.26 27.12
CA ALA A 212 -22.51 -9.87 28.43
C ALA A 212 -21.60 -8.95 29.27
N PRO A 213 -21.99 -8.58 30.51
CA PRO A 213 -21.17 -7.69 31.34
C PRO A 213 -19.88 -8.42 31.75
N GLY A 214 -18.73 -7.90 31.30
CA GLY A 214 -17.40 -8.30 31.78
C GLY A 214 -16.39 -8.80 30.76
N ARG A 215 -16.72 -8.92 29.45
CA ARG A 215 -15.74 -9.21 28.41
C ARG A 215 -15.23 -7.91 27.81
N THR A 216 -13.91 -7.72 27.83
CA THR A 216 -13.25 -6.62 27.14
C THR A 216 -13.15 -6.94 25.65
N GLU A 217 -14.12 -6.48 24.89
CA GLU A 217 -14.12 -6.51 23.44
C GLU A 217 -12.97 -5.63 22.90
N PHE A 218 -12.39 -5.99 21.77
CA PHE A 218 -11.45 -5.12 21.04
C PHE A 218 -12.19 -3.93 20.42
N SER A 219 -12.70 -3.04 21.27
CA SER A 219 -13.29 -1.76 20.86
C SER A 219 -12.28 -0.62 20.86
N ASP A 220 -11.09 -0.87 21.39
CA ASP A 220 -9.98 0.07 21.48
C ASP A 220 -8.94 -0.28 20.40
N PRO A 221 -8.68 0.61 19.42
CA PRO A 221 -7.69 0.40 18.36
C PRO A 221 -6.29 0.04 18.85
N ASP A 222 -5.85 0.59 19.98
CA ASP A 222 -4.53 0.31 20.52
C ASP A 222 -4.44 -1.13 21.01
N ARG A 223 -5.47 -1.67 21.66
CA ARG A 223 -5.53 -3.08 22.05
C ARG A 223 -5.52 -4.03 20.86
N VAL A 224 -6.18 -3.65 19.78
CA VAL A 224 -6.18 -4.41 18.51
C VAL A 224 -4.76 -4.48 17.93
N ARG A 225 -4.02 -3.38 17.96
CA ARG A 225 -2.62 -3.30 17.52
C ARG A 225 -1.69 -4.10 18.43
N GLU A 226 -1.83 -3.98 19.76
CA GLU A 226 -1.08 -4.78 20.72
C GLU A 226 -1.33 -6.29 20.53
N ALA A 227 -2.56 -6.69 20.23
CA ALA A 227 -2.87 -8.10 19.91
C ALA A 227 -2.14 -8.53 18.62
N ALA A 228 -2.11 -7.72 17.58
CA ALA A 228 -1.40 -8.03 16.35
C ALA A 228 0.11 -8.23 16.58
N GLU A 229 0.71 -7.46 17.49
CA GLU A 229 2.11 -7.61 17.90
C GLU A 229 2.35 -8.92 18.67
N ARG A 230 1.41 -9.33 19.55
CA ARG A 230 1.50 -10.63 20.25
C ARG A 230 1.35 -11.81 19.31
N TRP A 231 0.51 -11.71 18.29
CA TRP A 231 0.20 -12.77 17.34
C TRP A 231 0.95 -12.63 16.02
N THR A 232 2.20 -12.12 16.05
CA THR A 232 3.00 -11.81 14.86
C THR A 232 3.15 -12.98 13.90
N ASP A 233 3.32 -14.20 14.41
CA ASP A 233 3.52 -15.42 13.60
C ASP A 233 2.21 -16.16 13.29
N SER A 234 1.06 -15.56 13.57
CA SER A 234 -0.24 -16.20 13.35
C SER A 234 -0.54 -16.37 11.86
N PRO A 235 -0.97 -17.56 11.41
CA PRO A 235 -1.46 -17.75 10.05
C PRO A 235 -2.76 -16.96 9.76
N LEU A 236 -3.50 -16.55 10.81
CA LEU A 236 -4.71 -15.73 10.67
C LEU A 236 -4.43 -14.33 10.12
N ARG A 237 -3.17 -13.88 10.10
CA ARG A 237 -2.75 -12.65 9.39
C ARG A 237 -3.15 -12.66 7.92
N ASP A 238 -3.22 -13.86 7.34
CA ASP A 238 -3.56 -14.09 5.94
C ASP A 238 -4.93 -14.76 5.80
N ALA A 239 -5.89 -14.29 6.58
CA ALA A 239 -7.28 -14.76 6.53
C ALA A 239 -8.16 -13.79 5.73
N ALA A 240 -9.04 -14.35 4.92
CA ALA A 240 -10.12 -13.66 4.21
C ALA A 240 -11.46 -14.32 4.56
N PHE A 241 -12.58 -13.69 4.24
CA PHE A 241 -13.87 -14.38 4.29
C PHE A 241 -13.99 -15.34 3.11
N SER A 242 -14.57 -16.51 3.38
CA SER A 242 -14.87 -17.49 2.34
C SER A 242 -16.24 -17.23 1.72
N THR A 243 -16.43 -17.68 0.49
CA THR A 243 -17.75 -17.63 -0.20
C THR A 243 -18.84 -18.40 0.56
N ALA A 244 -18.47 -19.33 1.46
CA ALA A 244 -19.36 -20.05 2.37
C ALA A 244 -19.68 -19.27 3.65
N GLY A 245 -19.11 -18.07 3.86
CA GLY A 245 -19.36 -17.22 5.01
C GLY A 245 -18.52 -17.50 6.25
N GLY A 246 -17.57 -18.44 6.20
CA GLY A 246 -16.54 -18.65 7.21
C GLY A 246 -15.26 -17.88 6.87
N LEU A 247 -14.11 -18.36 7.42
CA LEU A 247 -12.80 -17.82 7.06
C LEU A 247 -12.07 -18.77 6.11
N ALA A 248 -11.28 -18.20 5.22
CA ALA A 248 -10.33 -18.88 4.35
C ALA A 248 -8.93 -18.41 4.74
N VAL A 249 -8.18 -19.30 5.40
CA VAL A 249 -6.83 -19.01 5.90
C VAL A 249 -5.82 -19.56 4.90
N ARG A 250 -4.97 -18.70 4.36
CA ARG A 250 -3.91 -19.14 3.48
C ARG A 250 -2.74 -19.72 4.28
N MET A 251 -2.33 -20.91 3.86
CA MET A 251 -1.20 -21.63 4.44
C MET A 251 -0.11 -21.86 3.39
N ASP A 252 1.12 -21.92 3.85
CA ASP A 252 2.23 -22.37 3.00
C ASP A 252 2.01 -23.85 2.64
N PRO A 253 1.98 -24.21 1.35
CA PRO A 253 1.85 -25.60 0.92
C PRO A 253 2.90 -26.54 1.53
N ALA A 254 4.10 -26.04 1.84
CA ALA A 254 5.16 -26.83 2.48
C ALA A 254 4.81 -27.27 3.91
N GLN A 255 3.91 -26.56 4.58
CA GLN A 255 3.45 -26.84 5.94
C GLN A 255 2.21 -27.73 5.98
N VAL A 256 1.58 -28.00 4.82
CA VAL A 256 0.29 -28.70 4.75
C VAL A 256 0.43 -30.04 4.02
N PRO A 257 0.31 -31.21 4.71
CA PRO A 257 0.41 -32.52 4.08
C PRO A 257 -0.62 -32.71 2.96
N GLY A 258 -0.18 -33.28 1.84
CA GLY A 258 -1.06 -33.57 0.71
C GLY A 258 -1.41 -32.36 -0.18
N ALA A 259 -0.93 -31.16 0.15
CA ALA A 259 -1.13 -29.95 -0.66
C ALA A 259 -0.51 -30.06 -2.07
N GLY A 260 0.46 -30.95 -2.27
CA GLY A 260 1.09 -31.17 -3.57
C GLY A 260 1.90 -29.96 -4.05
N MET A 261 1.86 -29.73 -5.36
CA MET A 261 2.57 -28.60 -6.01
C MET A 261 1.63 -27.40 -6.28
N VAL A 262 0.61 -27.20 -5.45
CA VAL A 262 -0.25 -26.01 -5.58
C VAL A 262 0.48 -24.76 -5.10
N ARG A 263 0.11 -23.60 -5.65
CA ARG A 263 0.74 -22.33 -5.25
C ARG A 263 0.28 -21.83 -3.88
N GLU A 264 -0.94 -22.14 -3.49
CA GLU A 264 -1.53 -21.75 -2.23
C GLU A 264 -2.53 -22.79 -1.73
N VAL A 265 -2.64 -22.92 -0.43
CA VAL A 265 -3.64 -23.76 0.24
C VAL A 265 -4.52 -22.85 1.08
N MET A 266 -5.84 -22.89 0.82
CA MET A 266 -6.83 -22.11 1.57
C MET A 266 -7.57 -23.06 2.52
N VAL A 267 -7.21 -23.02 3.79
CA VAL A 267 -7.80 -23.87 4.84
C VAL A 267 -9.04 -23.20 5.40
N PRO A 268 -10.21 -23.89 5.44
CA PRO A 268 -11.44 -23.31 5.95
C PRO A 268 -11.48 -23.26 7.49
N ILE A 269 -12.06 -22.19 8.04
CA ILE A 269 -12.76 -22.21 9.33
C ILE A 269 -14.23 -22.04 8.97
N GLU A 270 -15.05 -23.02 9.33
CA GLU A 270 -16.45 -23.06 8.93
C GLU A 270 -17.23 -21.85 9.45
N ALA A 271 -18.30 -21.46 8.73
CA ALA A 271 -19.10 -20.28 9.10
C ALA A 271 -19.67 -20.35 10.52
N ALA A 272 -20.06 -21.56 10.97
CA ALA A 272 -20.60 -21.77 12.31
C ALA A 272 -19.55 -21.56 13.41
N ASP A 273 -18.29 -21.93 13.14
CA ASP A 273 -17.18 -21.71 14.09
C ASP A 273 -16.71 -20.25 14.06
N ALA A 274 -16.74 -19.61 12.88
CA ALA A 274 -16.31 -18.22 12.70
C ALA A 274 -17.28 -17.21 13.34
N GLU A 275 -18.59 -17.48 13.31
CA GLU A 275 -19.61 -16.53 13.75
C GLU A 275 -19.39 -16.04 15.19
N ASP A 276 -19.12 -16.93 16.13
CA ASP A 276 -18.89 -16.59 17.54
C ASP A 276 -17.52 -15.93 17.81
N LEU A 277 -16.65 -15.86 16.82
CA LEU A 277 -15.30 -15.31 16.96
C LEU A 277 -15.24 -13.83 16.56
N LEU A 278 -16.16 -13.37 15.70
CA LEU A 278 -16.09 -12.05 15.09
C LEU A 278 -16.41 -10.90 16.06
N SER A 279 -15.69 -9.80 15.90
CA SER A 279 -16.01 -8.49 16.45
C SER A 279 -17.15 -7.83 15.68
N GLU A 280 -17.60 -6.65 16.09
CA GLU A 280 -18.57 -5.86 15.32
C GLU A 280 -18.03 -5.48 13.94
N LEU A 281 -16.76 -5.07 13.86
CA LEU A 281 -16.08 -4.84 12.58
C LEU A 281 -16.01 -6.13 11.76
N GLY A 282 -15.69 -7.27 12.38
CA GLY A 282 -15.65 -8.57 11.72
C GLY A 282 -16.98 -8.97 11.10
N TYR A 283 -18.09 -8.69 11.76
CA TYR A 283 -19.43 -8.91 11.18
C TYR A 283 -19.70 -8.02 9.98
N ARG A 284 -19.39 -6.71 10.08
CA ARG A 284 -19.55 -5.77 8.95
C ARG A 284 -18.65 -6.17 7.76
N ALA A 285 -17.42 -6.57 8.04
CA ALA A 285 -16.47 -7.04 7.04
C ALA A 285 -16.95 -8.32 6.33
N ARG A 286 -17.52 -9.27 7.08
CA ARG A 286 -18.14 -10.48 6.52
C ARG A 286 -19.33 -10.15 5.63
N GLU A 287 -20.21 -9.27 6.08
CA GLU A 287 -21.37 -8.84 5.31
C GLU A 287 -20.94 -8.16 4.01
N ALA A 288 -19.98 -7.24 4.08
CA ALA A 288 -19.42 -6.58 2.90
C ALA A 288 -18.79 -7.59 1.90
N ALA A 289 -18.06 -8.60 2.40
CA ALA A 289 -17.48 -9.63 1.56
C ALA A 289 -18.54 -10.49 0.84
N LEU A 290 -19.66 -10.81 1.50
CA LEU A 290 -20.66 -11.73 0.98
C LEU A 290 -21.76 -11.05 0.16
N SER A 291 -22.07 -9.77 0.40
CA SER A 291 -23.17 -9.06 -0.26
C SER A 291 -22.86 -8.62 -1.68
N GLY A 292 -21.58 -8.74 -2.10
CA GLY A 292 -21.15 -8.25 -3.42
C GLY A 292 -21.36 -6.74 -3.54
N ASN A 293 -20.48 -6.02 -2.95
CA ASN A 293 -20.13 -4.62 -3.11
C ASN A 293 -21.15 -3.66 -3.71
N ASP A 294 -21.80 -2.92 -2.87
CA ASP A 294 -22.27 -1.59 -3.21
C ASP A 294 -21.60 -0.62 -2.21
N PRO A 295 -20.38 -0.12 -2.53
CA PRO A 295 -19.69 0.82 -1.65
C PRO A 295 -20.43 2.16 -1.52
N GLY A 296 -21.43 2.43 -2.38
CA GLY A 296 -22.01 3.76 -2.47
C GLY A 296 -20.95 4.82 -2.85
N ASP A 297 -21.37 6.04 -3.10
CA ASP A 297 -20.46 7.17 -3.37
C ASP A 297 -19.68 7.63 -2.11
N ASP A 298 -19.90 7.01 -0.94
CA ASP A 298 -19.49 7.50 0.38
C ASP A 298 -18.09 7.04 0.84
N LEU A 299 -17.39 6.15 0.09
CA LEU A 299 -16.03 5.72 0.49
C LEU A 299 -14.96 6.79 0.28
N VAL A 300 -15.21 7.73 -0.61
CA VAL A 300 -14.36 8.90 -0.80
C VAL A 300 -15.01 10.04 -0.04
N PRO A 301 -14.42 10.56 1.04
CA PRO A 301 -14.94 11.77 1.69
C PRO A 301 -15.16 12.85 0.62
N ASP A 302 -16.25 13.64 0.74
CA ASP A 302 -16.60 14.78 -0.13
C ASP A 302 -15.52 15.90 -0.21
N GLY A 303 -14.28 15.57 -0.02
CA GLY A 303 -13.10 16.41 -0.16
C GLY A 303 -12.41 16.06 -1.46
N ASP A 304 -12.62 16.93 -2.45
CA ASP A 304 -11.82 17.14 -3.64
C ASP A 304 -10.91 15.95 -4.01
N SER A 305 -11.44 15.01 -4.79
CA SER A 305 -10.73 13.79 -5.24
C SER A 305 -9.47 14.12 -6.07
N ASP A 306 -9.26 15.39 -6.39
CA ASP A 306 -8.15 15.89 -7.19
C ASP A 306 -7.07 16.60 -6.35
N THR A 307 -7.24 16.71 -5.02
CA THR A 307 -6.17 17.25 -4.18
C THR A 307 -5.13 16.15 -3.95
N PRO A 308 -3.86 16.34 -4.37
CA PRO A 308 -2.79 15.42 -4.01
C PRO A 308 -2.67 15.35 -2.50
N GLY A 309 -3.16 14.27 -1.91
CA GLY A 309 -3.07 14.05 -0.47
C GLY A 309 -1.78 13.35 -0.09
N HIS A 310 -1.41 13.43 1.18
CA HIS A 310 -0.26 12.68 1.72
C HIS A 310 -0.39 11.19 1.44
N THR A 311 0.55 10.64 0.69
CA THR A 311 0.49 9.24 0.26
C THR A 311 1.37 8.30 1.08
N LEU A 312 2.31 8.87 1.88
CA LEU A 312 3.25 8.14 2.74
C LEU A 312 3.33 8.79 4.12
N ASP A 313 3.51 7.96 5.14
CA ASP A 313 3.78 8.43 6.51
C ASP A 313 5.28 8.61 6.72
N CYS A 314 5.77 9.82 6.49
CA CYS A 314 7.18 10.18 6.62
C CYS A 314 7.69 10.20 8.09
N SER A 315 6.82 10.05 9.08
CA SER A 315 7.25 9.85 10.47
C SER A 315 7.84 8.45 10.68
N GLN A 316 7.54 7.50 9.79
CA GLN A 316 7.98 6.12 9.85
C GLN A 316 8.98 5.73 8.74
N LEU A 317 9.27 6.63 7.80
CA LEU A 317 10.05 6.38 6.59
C LEU A 317 11.19 7.39 6.45
N LYS A 318 12.24 7.03 5.72
CA LYS A 318 13.27 7.97 5.27
C LYS A 318 12.76 8.73 4.04
N CYS A 319 11.96 9.78 4.22
CA CYS A 319 11.49 10.62 3.12
C CYS A 319 12.51 11.70 2.75
N VAL A 320 12.50 12.11 1.48
CA VAL A 320 13.23 13.25 0.93
C VAL A 320 12.37 13.97 -0.10
N ALA A 321 12.35 15.31 -0.06
CA ALA A 321 11.72 16.13 -1.09
C ALA A 321 12.79 16.65 -2.06
N LEU A 322 12.80 16.13 -3.29
CA LEU A 322 13.57 16.71 -4.37
C LEU A 322 12.79 17.90 -4.94
N THR A 323 13.42 19.05 -5.05
CA THR A 323 12.77 20.27 -5.50
C THR A 323 13.54 20.92 -6.63
N PHE A 324 12.80 21.44 -7.63
CA PHE A 324 13.35 22.01 -8.85
C PHE A 324 12.84 23.43 -9.04
N ASP A 325 13.76 24.41 -9.09
CA ASP A 325 13.45 25.83 -9.21
C ASP A 325 13.65 26.33 -10.65
N ASP A 326 13.06 27.47 -10.96
CA ASP A 326 13.21 28.27 -12.19
C ASP A 326 12.52 27.73 -13.45
N GLY A 327 12.00 26.52 -13.43
CA GLY A 327 11.28 25.91 -14.55
C GLY A 327 9.83 26.42 -14.74
N PRO A 328 9.08 25.78 -15.65
CA PRO A 328 9.51 24.74 -16.60
C PRO A 328 10.45 25.21 -17.70
N GLY A 329 11.18 24.28 -18.32
CA GLY A 329 12.11 24.59 -19.40
C GLY A 329 12.26 23.41 -20.39
N GLU A 330 13.24 23.52 -21.31
CA GLU A 330 13.47 22.56 -22.39
C GLU A 330 13.87 21.15 -21.91
N HIS A 331 14.27 20.99 -20.64
CA HIS A 331 14.73 19.71 -20.06
C HIS A 331 13.73 19.12 -19.06
N THR A 332 12.63 19.78 -18.80
CA THR A 332 11.64 19.38 -17.80
C THR A 332 10.97 18.04 -18.15
N ASP A 333 10.64 17.80 -19.43
CA ASP A 333 10.06 16.52 -19.85
C ASP A 333 11.02 15.34 -19.65
N ASP A 334 12.32 15.51 -19.97
CA ASP A 334 13.34 14.48 -19.71
C ASP A 334 13.44 14.19 -18.21
N LEU A 335 13.34 15.21 -17.36
CA LEU A 335 13.34 15.06 -15.91
C LEU A 335 12.12 14.27 -15.41
N LEU A 336 10.93 14.56 -15.94
CA LEU A 336 9.71 13.83 -15.58
C LEU A 336 9.81 12.35 -15.95
N ASP A 337 10.36 11.99 -17.12
CA ASP A 337 10.62 10.62 -17.51
C ASP A 337 11.58 9.89 -16.54
N ILE A 338 12.61 10.60 -16.08
CA ILE A 338 13.58 10.05 -15.11
C ILE A 338 12.91 9.81 -13.76
N LEU A 339 12.11 10.75 -13.26
CA LEU A 339 11.38 10.63 -11.98
C LEU A 339 10.38 9.48 -12.02
N ALA A 340 9.64 9.33 -13.13
CA ALA A 340 8.69 8.23 -13.33
C ALA A 340 9.34 6.85 -13.24
N GLY A 341 10.60 6.71 -13.67
CA GLY A 341 11.37 5.45 -13.56
C GLY A 341 11.60 4.96 -12.12
N TYR A 342 11.42 5.84 -11.13
CA TYR A 342 11.57 5.53 -9.71
C TYR A 342 10.27 5.70 -8.91
N ASP A 343 9.12 5.96 -9.54
CA ASP A 343 7.87 6.38 -8.89
C ASP A 343 8.13 7.56 -7.93
N ALA A 344 9.03 8.45 -8.34
CA ALA A 344 9.49 9.56 -7.52
C ALA A 344 8.58 10.78 -7.72
N HIS A 345 7.98 11.26 -6.63
CA HIS A 345 7.28 12.54 -6.64
C HIS A 345 8.26 13.65 -6.23
N ALA A 346 8.10 14.83 -6.84
CA ALA A 346 8.95 15.99 -6.61
C ALA A 346 8.10 17.27 -6.51
N THR A 347 8.69 18.37 -6.09
CA THR A 347 8.04 19.68 -6.09
C THR A 347 8.78 20.62 -7.06
N PHE A 348 8.05 21.20 -7.97
CA PHE A 348 8.55 22.16 -8.96
C PHE A 348 8.14 23.57 -8.57
N TYR A 349 9.10 24.41 -8.19
CA TYR A 349 8.88 25.84 -7.94
C TYR A 349 8.96 26.61 -9.25
N VAL A 350 7.81 26.81 -9.86
CA VAL A 350 7.70 27.32 -11.22
C VAL A 350 7.64 28.85 -11.29
N LEU A 351 8.23 29.42 -12.35
CA LEU A 351 8.06 30.82 -12.70
C LEU A 351 6.77 31.02 -13.50
N GLY A 352 5.88 31.88 -13.03
CA GLY A 352 4.58 32.10 -13.68
C GLY A 352 4.66 32.49 -15.16
N SER A 353 5.71 33.22 -15.58
CA SER A 353 5.92 33.54 -16.98
C SER A 353 6.26 32.33 -17.84
N LEU A 354 6.91 31.34 -17.28
CA LEU A 354 7.25 30.07 -17.98
C LEU A 354 6.09 29.09 -17.98
N VAL A 355 5.20 29.14 -16.97
CA VAL A 355 3.93 28.41 -17.00
C VAL A 355 3.08 28.78 -18.22
N GLU A 356 3.01 30.08 -18.58
CA GLU A 356 2.33 30.51 -19.79
C GLU A 356 3.08 30.10 -21.09
N GLU A 357 4.40 29.98 -21.05
CA GLU A 357 5.25 29.64 -22.21
C GLU A 357 5.31 28.13 -22.47
N PHE A 358 5.30 27.31 -21.41
CA PHE A 358 5.43 25.86 -21.45
C PHE A 358 4.28 25.16 -20.68
N PRO A 359 3.03 25.24 -21.18
CA PRO A 359 1.88 24.68 -20.45
C PRO A 359 1.89 23.14 -20.39
N GLU A 360 2.35 22.43 -21.43
CA GLU A 360 2.30 20.97 -21.48
C GLU A 360 3.12 20.30 -20.35
N PRO A 361 4.37 20.68 -20.04
CA PRO A 361 5.09 20.14 -18.89
C PRO A 361 4.39 20.42 -17.55
N VAL A 362 3.71 21.57 -17.40
CA VAL A 362 2.97 21.91 -16.17
C VAL A 362 1.76 21.00 -15.96
N GLU A 363 0.98 20.76 -17.02
CA GLU A 363 -0.13 19.82 -16.99
C GLU A 363 0.37 18.40 -16.68
N ARG A 364 1.50 18.01 -17.26
CA ARG A 364 2.15 16.72 -17.04
C ARG A 364 2.62 16.56 -15.59
N MET A 365 3.29 17.56 -14.99
CA MET A 365 3.69 17.57 -13.59
C MET A 365 2.50 17.25 -12.67
N ALA A 366 1.38 17.95 -12.86
CA ALA A 366 0.18 17.75 -12.07
C ALA A 366 -0.43 16.35 -12.29
N ALA A 367 -0.51 15.88 -13.53
CA ALA A 367 -1.08 14.56 -13.87
C ALA A 367 -0.25 13.40 -13.34
N GLU A 368 1.07 13.54 -13.21
CA GLU A 368 1.99 12.55 -12.68
C GLU A 368 2.15 12.61 -11.15
N GLY A 369 1.42 13.53 -10.46
CA GLY A 369 1.39 13.60 -8.99
C GLY A 369 2.54 14.40 -8.40
N HIS A 370 3.23 15.21 -9.19
CA HIS A 370 4.18 16.19 -8.68
C HIS A 370 3.48 17.42 -8.11
N GLU A 371 4.11 18.09 -7.15
CA GLU A 371 3.61 19.31 -6.56
C GLU A 371 4.16 20.53 -7.34
N LEU A 372 3.30 21.51 -7.58
CA LEU A 372 3.70 22.81 -8.14
C LEU A 372 3.75 23.85 -7.01
N GLY A 373 4.93 24.40 -6.76
CA GLY A 373 5.18 25.53 -5.87
C GLY A 373 5.32 26.84 -6.66
N ASN A 374 5.11 27.97 -6.00
CA ASN A 374 5.22 29.29 -6.59
C ASN A 374 6.64 29.86 -6.43
N HIS A 375 7.30 30.21 -7.55
CA HIS A 375 8.63 30.82 -7.57
C HIS A 375 8.62 32.25 -8.09
N THR A 376 7.51 32.97 -7.91
CA THR A 376 7.26 34.34 -8.47
C THR A 376 6.94 34.33 -9.95
N TRP A 377 6.63 35.49 -10.48
CA TRP A 377 6.31 35.63 -11.91
C TRP A 377 7.53 35.60 -12.83
N LYS A 378 8.64 36.26 -12.43
CA LYS A 378 9.87 36.44 -13.25
C LYS A 378 11.15 36.34 -12.45
N HIS A 379 11.17 35.62 -11.35
CA HIS A 379 12.33 35.48 -10.46
C HIS A 379 12.77 36.79 -9.81
N ASP A 380 11.81 37.70 -9.49
CA ASP A 380 12.10 38.96 -8.83
C ASP A 380 12.47 38.76 -7.35
N ASP A 381 13.45 39.50 -6.84
CA ASP A 381 13.83 39.53 -5.42
C ASP A 381 12.72 40.16 -4.56
N LEU A 382 11.90 39.32 -3.95
CA LEU A 382 10.75 39.74 -3.14
C LEU A 382 11.13 40.63 -1.97
N ALA A 383 12.34 40.49 -1.40
CA ALA A 383 12.78 41.29 -0.27
C ALA A 383 13.02 42.78 -0.64
N ARG A 384 13.13 43.06 -1.92
CA ARG A 384 13.26 44.44 -2.46
C ARG A 384 11.94 45.04 -2.94
N MET A 385 10.84 44.27 -2.87
CA MET A 385 9.54 44.72 -3.36
C MET A 385 8.65 45.23 -2.22
N PRO A 386 7.76 46.20 -2.48
CA PRO A 386 6.71 46.55 -1.52
C PRO A 386 5.64 45.47 -1.45
N GLY A 387 5.01 45.31 -0.27
CA GLY A 387 4.09 44.17 0.01
C GLY A 387 2.94 44.02 -0.97
N ASN A 388 2.40 45.13 -1.51
CA ASN A 388 1.33 45.05 -2.52
C ASN A 388 1.82 44.52 -3.88
N ALA A 389 3.10 44.77 -4.22
CA ALA A 389 3.70 44.20 -5.42
C ALA A 389 3.98 42.71 -5.25
N ILE A 390 4.44 42.29 -4.05
CA ILE A 390 4.62 40.87 -3.69
C ILE A 390 3.28 40.13 -3.85
N LYS A 391 2.20 40.63 -3.22
CA LYS A 391 0.88 39.98 -3.32
C LYS A 391 0.40 39.84 -4.76
N LYS A 392 0.64 40.86 -5.59
CA LYS A 392 0.25 40.84 -7.00
C LYS A 392 1.07 39.83 -7.81
N ASP A 393 2.37 39.72 -7.54
CA ASP A 393 3.30 38.84 -8.24
C ASP A 393 2.96 37.37 -7.92
N ILE A 394 2.89 37.01 -6.62
CA ILE A 394 2.52 35.70 -6.15
C ILE A 394 1.11 35.30 -6.63
N GLY A 395 0.13 36.21 -6.52
CA GLY A 395 -1.25 35.95 -6.96
C GLY A 395 -1.34 35.67 -8.46
N ARG A 396 -0.54 36.33 -9.28
CA ARG A 396 -0.51 36.11 -10.74
C ARG A 396 0.05 34.71 -11.07
N THR A 397 1.11 34.30 -10.42
CA THR A 397 1.69 32.97 -10.61
C THR A 397 0.74 31.88 -10.13
N ASN A 398 0.12 32.07 -8.96
CA ASN A 398 -0.90 31.13 -8.45
C ASN A 398 -2.06 30.95 -9.44
N GLU A 399 -2.52 32.05 -10.05
CA GLU A 399 -3.62 31.99 -11.02
C GLU A 399 -3.22 31.24 -12.28
N ALA A 400 -2.02 31.48 -12.82
CA ALA A 400 -1.53 30.79 -14.02
C ALA A 400 -1.42 29.30 -13.82
N VAL A 401 -0.91 28.85 -12.65
CA VAL A 401 -0.85 27.41 -12.31
C VAL A 401 -2.26 26.85 -12.14
N ARG A 402 -3.15 27.53 -11.40
CA ARG A 402 -4.51 27.07 -11.16
C ARG A 402 -5.35 26.94 -12.43
N GLU A 403 -5.16 27.84 -13.40
CA GLU A 403 -5.87 27.76 -14.69
C GLU A 403 -5.53 26.50 -15.49
N LEU A 404 -4.28 25.99 -15.38
CA LEU A 404 -3.84 24.79 -16.09
C LEU A 404 -4.14 23.51 -15.30
N THR A 405 -3.96 23.54 -13.99
CA THR A 405 -3.95 22.31 -13.16
C THR A 405 -5.17 22.12 -12.28
N GLY A 406 -6.02 23.16 -12.16
CA GLY A 406 -7.14 23.19 -11.21
C GLY A 406 -6.70 23.47 -9.76
N THR A 407 -5.42 23.40 -9.41
CA THR A 407 -4.89 23.55 -8.05
C THR A 407 -4.04 24.79 -7.89
N THR A 408 -4.13 25.44 -6.72
CA THR A 408 -3.27 26.59 -6.37
C THR A 408 -1.99 26.06 -5.70
N PRO A 409 -0.80 26.58 -6.08
CA PRO A 409 0.44 26.23 -5.39
C PRO A 409 0.32 26.31 -3.86
N PRO A 410 0.58 25.23 -3.12
CA PRO A 410 0.41 25.22 -1.66
C PRO A 410 1.52 25.98 -0.93
N THR A 411 2.67 26.15 -1.57
CA THR A 411 3.86 26.78 -0.97
C THR A 411 4.50 27.79 -1.93
N VAL A 412 5.27 28.71 -1.36
CA VAL A 412 6.06 29.71 -2.09
C VAL A 412 7.53 29.54 -1.75
N ARG A 413 8.39 29.55 -2.73
CA ARG A 413 9.84 29.66 -2.54
C ARG A 413 10.31 31.01 -3.08
N PRO A 414 10.76 31.95 -2.21
CA PRO A 414 11.31 33.23 -2.66
C PRO A 414 12.60 33.04 -3.44
N PRO A 415 12.76 33.67 -4.63
CA PRO A 415 14.03 33.70 -5.34
C PRO A 415 15.22 34.06 -4.45
N TYR A 416 16.36 33.38 -4.68
CA TYR A 416 17.59 33.56 -3.91
C TYR A 416 17.46 33.20 -2.40
N GLY A 417 16.36 32.59 -1.95
CA GLY A 417 16.03 32.45 -0.53
C GLY A 417 15.86 33.80 0.19
N SER A 418 15.57 34.87 -0.56
CA SER A 418 15.58 36.25 -0.06
C SER A 418 14.32 36.58 0.74
N LEU A 419 14.45 36.71 2.05
CA LEU A 419 13.37 36.88 3.01
C LEU A 419 13.51 38.14 3.88
N ASN A 420 12.38 38.78 4.17
CA ASN A 420 12.27 39.76 5.23
C ASN A 420 10.85 39.80 5.81
N GLY A 421 10.63 40.62 6.84
CA GLY A 421 9.32 40.73 7.49
C GLY A 421 8.19 41.17 6.57
N THR A 422 8.49 41.90 5.46
CA THR A 422 7.49 42.31 4.48
C THR A 422 7.06 41.12 3.63
N VAL A 423 8.00 40.29 3.15
CA VAL A 423 7.71 39.06 2.41
C VAL A 423 6.80 38.15 3.25
N ARG A 424 7.20 37.83 4.48
CA ARG A 424 6.44 36.95 5.38
C ARG A 424 5.01 37.39 5.63
N ARG A 425 4.75 38.69 5.70
CA ARG A 425 3.40 39.24 5.92
C ARG A 425 2.59 39.44 4.65
N SER A 426 3.22 39.33 3.49
CA SER A 426 2.59 39.59 2.19
C SER A 426 2.28 38.33 1.41
N VAL A 427 2.76 37.19 1.85
CA VAL A 427 2.50 35.87 1.24
C VAL A 427 1.50 35.13 2.12
N ASP A 428 0.42 34.66 1.52
CA ASP A 428 -0.66 33.96 2.23
C ASP A 428 -0.42 32.44 2.30
N GLN A 429 0.70 31.93 1.73
CA GLN A 429 1.17 30.56 1.79
C GLN A 429 2.38 30.43 2.72
N PRO A 430 2.73 29.19 3.15
CA PRO A 430 4.02 28.87 3.75
C PRO A 430 5.17 29.17 2.79
N LEU A 431 6.33 29.50 3.37
CA LEU A 431 7.56 29.79 2.65
C LEU A 431 8.54 28.62 2.85
N VAL A 432 8.86 27.89 1.79
CA VAL A 432 9.75 26.72 1.89
C VAL A 432 11.05 26.99 1.14
N LEU A 433 12.15 26.91 1.88
CA LEU A 433 13.51 26.98 1.36
C LEU A 433 14.08 25.56 1.16
N TRP A 434 15.33 25.36 1.49
CA TRP A 434 16.04 24.08 1.42
C TRP A 434 17.05 23.96 2.56
N ASP A 435 17.44 22.75 2.89
CA ASP A 435 18.55 22.45 3.78
C ASP A 435 19.76 21.88 3.03
N VAL A 436 19.53 21.36 1.81
CA VAL A 436 20.58 20.88 0.92
C VAL A 436 20.59 21.69 -0.37
N ASP A 437 21.59 22.55 -0.54
CA ASP A 437 21.85 23.26 -1.81
C ASP A 437 22.87 22.44 -2.61
N THR A 438 22.45 21.87 -3.72
CA THR A 438 23.35 21.03 -4.54
C THR A 438 24.42 21.81 -5.29
N LEU A 439 24.31 23.13 -5.29
CA LEU A 439 25.20 24.05 -6.02
C LEU A 439 25.24 23.76 -7.53
N ASP A 440 24.19 23.16 -8.08
CA ASP A 440 24.06 22.79 -9.49
C ASP A 440 24.11 24.02 -10.42
N TRP A 441 23.56 25.15 -9.94
CA TRP A 441 23.62 26.44 -10.60
C TRP A 441 25.05 26.98 -10.78
N GLN A 442 25.99 26.51 -9.95
CA GLN A 442 27.39 26.93 -9.96
C GLN A 442 28.32 25.88 -10.57
N SER A 443 28.23 24.61 -10.13
CA SER A 443 29.21 23.57 -10.50
C SER A 443 29.08 23.12 -11.96
N ARG A 444 27.85 22.98 -12.46
CA ARG A 444 27.56 22.49 -13.82
C ARG A 444 28.22 21.14 -14.14
N ASP A 445 28.47 20.34 -13.14
CA ASP A 445 29.06 19.01 -13.22
C ASP A 445 28.12 17.96 -12.60
N PRO A 446 27.51 17.08 -13.39
CA PRO A 446 26.54 16.10 -12.90
C PRO A 446 27.09 15.17 -11.80
N GLU A 447 28.37 14.79 -11.87
CA GLU A 447 28.99 13.93 -10.86
C GLU A 447 29.12 14.66 -9.52
N ALA A 448 29.61 15.90 -9.54
CA ALA A 448 29.73 16.74 -8.34
C ALA A 448 28.35 17.06 -7.72
N ILE A 449 27.33 17.33 -8.56
CA ILE A 449 25.96 17.58 -8.11
C ILE A 449 25.40 16.36 -7.41
N SER A 450 25.52 15.17 -8.01
CA SER A 450 25.01 13.93 -7.45
C SER A 450 25.75 13.55 -6.16
N GLU A 451 27.08 13.64 -6.11
CA GLU A 451 27.89 13.37 -4.92
C GLU A 451 27.47 14.30 -3.77
N HIS A 452 27.27 15.60 -4.05
CA HIS A 452 26.85 16.56 -3.05
C HIS A 452 25.47 16.21 -2.49
N ALA A 453 24.49 15.93 -3.34
CA ALA A 453 23.14 15.51 -2.94
C ALA A 453 23.19 14.25 -2.08
N LEU A 454 23.88 13.19 -2.53
CA LEU A 454 23.97 11.90 -1.82
C LEU A 454 24.67 12.01 -0.45
N THR A 455 25.61 12.93 -0.30
CA THR A 455 26.40 13.08 0.93
C THR A 455 25.65 13.90 1.99
N HIS A 456 24.85 14.89 1.59
CA HIS A 456 24.26 15.85 2.51
C HIS A 456 22.77 15.61 2.80
N THR A 457 22.10 14.76 2.01
CA THR A 457 20.70 14.42 2.25
C THR A 457 20.53 13.58 3.51
N ALA A 458 19.59 13.99 4.34
CA ALA A 458 19.16 13.27 5.54
C ALA A 458 17.64 13.06 5.50
N PRO A 459 17.06 12.10 6.28
CA PRO A 459 15.62 11.98 6.36
C PRO A 459 14.96 13.31 6.73
N GLY A 460 13.95 13.73 5.95
CA GLY A 460 13.29 15.01 6.11
C GLY A 460 13.92 16.18 5.34
N SER A 461 14.98 15.95 4.57
CA SER A 461 15.62 17.01 3.77
C SER A 461 14.75 17.49 2.61
N VAL A 462 14.87 18.80 2.32
CA VAL A 462 14.41 19.49 1.12
C VAL A 462 15.64 19.84 0.29
N VAL A 463 15.79 19.21 -0.87
CA VAL A 463 16.99 19.32 -1.71
C VAL A 463 16.71 20.22 -2.90
N LEU A 464 17.55 21.25 -3.10
CA LEU A 464 17.45 22.22 -4.17
C LEU A 464 18.21 21.76 -5.43
N PHE A 465 17.50 21.79 -6.55
CA PHE A 465 18.01 21.68 -7.92
C PHE A 465 17.35 22.74 -8.83
N HIS A 466 17.79 22.82 -10.07
CA HIS A 466 17.19 23.66 -11.11
C HIS A 466 17.04 22.87 -12.41
N ASP A 467 15.80 22.64 -12.88
CA ASP A 467 15.50 21.83 -14.07
C ASP A 467 15.81 22.52 -15.40
N ILE A 468 16.10 23.82 -15.36
CA ILE A 468 16.54 24.61 -16.51
C ILE A 468 17.97 24.29 -16.98
N HIS A 469 18.70 23.48 -16.23
CA HIS A 469 20.08 23.11 -16.53
C HIS A 469 20.22 21.66 -16.90
N ARG A 470 20.68 21.35 -18.10
CA ARG A 470 20.91 19.97 -18.56
C ARG A 470 21.77 19.17 -17.61
N THR A 471 22.82 19.76 -17.04
CA THR A 471 23.73 19.10 -16.09
C THR A 471 23.07 18.74 -14.78
N SER A 472 22.07 19.51 -14.31
CA SER A 472 21.25 19.15 -13.16
C SER A 472 20.38 17.95 -13.48
N VAL A 473 19.69 17.93 -14.61
CA VAL A 473 18.86 16.81 -15.05
C VAL A 473 19.70 15.55 -15.26
N ASP A 474 20.89 15.67 -15.85
CA ASP A 474 21.81 14.54 -16.05
C ASP A 474 22.34 13.94 -14.74
N ALA A 475 22.31 14.68 -13.61
CA ALA A 475 22.68 14.17 -12.29
C ALA A 475 21.57 13.32 -11.63
N ILE A 476 20.31 13.56 -11.96
CA ILE A 476 19.15 12.99 -11.25
C ILE A 476 19.11 11.45 -11.28
N PRO A 477 19.45 10.74 -12.39
CA PRO A 477 19.47 9.29 -12.34
C PRO A 477 20.39 8.71 -11.25
N GLN A 478 21.57 9.31 -11.05
CA GLN A 478 22.51 8.89 -10.01
C GLN A 478 22.02 9.26 -8.61
N VAL A 479 21.39 10.43 -8.44
CA VAL A 479 20.76 10.86 -7.19
C VAL A 479 19.66 9.89 -6.78
N LEU A 480 18.73 9.60 -7.69
CA LEU A 480 17.62 8.66 -7.44
C LEU A 480 18.13 7.26 -7.11
N ALA A 481 19.04 6.72 -7.92
CA ALA A 481 19.62 5.39 -7.67
C ALA A 481 20.34 5.31 -6.31
N GLY A 482 21.10 6.35 -5.95
CA GLY A 482 21.85 6.40 -4.71
C GLY A 482 20.96 6.53 -3.47
N LEU A 483 20.01 7.44 -3.48
CA LEU A 483 19.06 7.65 -2.37
C LEU A 483 18.10 6.47 -2.24
N HIS A 484 17.58 5.92 -3.36
CA HIS A 484 16.76 4.72 -3.34
C HIS A 484 17.50 3.54 -2.67
N ARG A 485 18.77 3.31 -3.01
CA ARG A 485 19.60 2.25 -2.39
C ARG A 485 19.80 2.47 -0.88
N GLN A 486 19.79 3.73 -0.43
CA GLN A 486 19.84 4.09 0.99
C GLN A 486 18.48 3.98 1.71
N GLY A 487 17.43 3.53 1.01
CA GLY A 487 16.08 3.35 1.55
C GLY A 487 15.27 4.63 1.64
N TYR A 488 15.61 5.68 0.86
CA TYR A 488 14.81 6.89 0.79
C TYR A 488 13.59 6.73 -0.10
N HIS A 489 12.51 7.42 0.28
CA HIS A 489 11.28 7.56 -0.49
C HIS A 489 11.13 9.01 -0.94
N PHE A 490 10.83 9.20 -2.23
CA PHE A 490 10.74 10.51 -2.87
C PHE A 490 9.31 11.03 -2.76
N VAL A 491 9.14 12.16 -2.10
CA VAL A 491 7.83 12.74 -1.80
C VAL A 491 7.80 14.22 -2.15
N THR A 492 6.61 14.80 -2.23
CA THR A 492 6.45 16.24 -2.42
C THR A 492 6.82 17.02 -1.14
N VAL A 493 6.95 18.34 -1.26
CA VAL A 493 7.15 19.22 -0.10
C VAL A 493 5.96 19.16 0.85
N THR A 494 4.74 19.12 0.34
CA THR A 494 3.55 18.97 1.19
C THR A 494 3.56 17.62 1.92
N ASP A 495 3.91 16.54 1.24
CA ASP A 495 3.97 15.20 1.83
C ASP A 495 5.04 15.08 2.92
N ILE A 496 6.24 15.66 2.73
CA ILE A 496 7.33 15.51 3.68
C ILE A 496 7.03 16.18 5.03
N PHE A 497 6.24 17.27 5.02
CA PHE A 497 5.77 17.91 6.25
C PHE A 497 4.59 17.19 6.91
N GLY A 498 3.98 16.21 6.24
CA GLY A 498 3.09 15.19 6.82
C GLY A 498 1.96 15.73 7.67
N GLY A 499 1.06 16.58 7.14
CA GLY A 499 -0.09 17.06 7.91
C GLY A 499 0.26 17.95 9.13
N GLN A 500 1.52 18.27 9.38
CA GLN A 500 1.91 19.41 10.21
C GLN A 500 1.51 20.66 9.42
N GLY A 501 0.30 21.16 9.65
CA GLY A 501 -0.21 22.33 8.94
C GLY A 501 0.83 23.44 8.95
N LEU A 502 1.37 23.75 7.77
CA LEU A 502 2.27 24.90 7.61
C LEU A 502 1.42 26.17 7.62
N GLU A 503 1.78 27.12 8.46
CA GLU A 503 1.03 28.35 8.60
C GLU A 503 1.46 29.40 7.54
N PRO A 504 0.55 30.27 7.10
CA PRO A 504 0.89 31.37 6.19
C PRO A 504 2.04 32.22 6.70
N GLY A 505 3.06 32.43 5.84
CA GLY A 505 4.27 33.18 6.18
C GLY A 505 5.24 32.46 7.14
N GLU A 506 4.95 31.22 7.51
CA GLU A 506 5.92 30.34 8.18
C GLU A 506 7.06 30.01 7.21
N VAL A 507 8.28 29.88 7.74
CA VAL A 507 9.46 29.56 6.94
C VAL A 507 10.00 28.20 7.38
N ARG A 508 10.17 27.29 6.42
CA ARG A 508 10.75 25.96 6.63
C ARG A 508 11.91 25.72 5.67
N THR A 509 12.87 24.95 6.13
CA THR A 509 14.02 24.49 5.33
C THR A 509 14.05 22.98 5.18
N ASP A 510 13.49 22.28 6.14
CA ASP A 510 13.42 20.82 6.20
C ASP A 510 12.25 20.37 7.11
N ALA A 511 11.94 19.09 7.09
CA ALA A 511 10.87 18.50 7.89
C ALA A 511 11.37 17.76 9.14
N ARG A 512 12.62 17.91 9.53
CA ARG A 512 13.14 17.31 10.76
C ARG A 512 12.48 17.97 11.97
N LEU A 513 12.00 17.13 12.88
CA LEU A 513 11.48 17.60 14.17
C LEU A 513 12.65 18.18 14.96
N THR A 514 12.60 19.47 15.28
CA THR A 514 13.54 20.16 16.18
C THR A 514 13.20 19.86 17.64
#